data_1b3bd598cb46c3f8a589d2cdff0e23e9
#
_entry.id   1b3bd598cb46c3f8a589d2cdff0e23e9
#
_cell.length_a   1.000
_cell.length_b   1.000
_cell.length_c   1.000
_cell.angle_alpha   90.00
_cell.angle_beta   90.00
_cell.angle_gamma   90.00
#
_symmetry.space_group_name_H-M   'P 1'
#
loop_
_entity.id
_entity.type
_entity.pdbx_description
1 polymer ?
#
loop_
_entity_poly.entity_id
_entity_poly.type
_entity_poly.pdbx_seq_one_letter_code
_entity_poly.pdbx_strand_id
1 'polypeptide(L)'
;MRRQDAVRYISRQTGLEAAKVRAVLEHLLEFIQEHVARGERVDFRGFGSFFLRWRRPRMARNPRTGDPVPLGERYVPDFKPSPKFVKRVRKP
;
A
#
# COMPACT_ATOMS: atom_id res chain seq x y z
N MET A 1 0.45 1.42 14.32
CA MET A 1 1.80 1.39 13.75
C MET A 1 1.96 2.43 12.67
N ARG A 2 3.08 3.12 12.65
CA ARG A 2 3.34 4.19 11.71
C ARG A 2 4.73 4.05 11.11
N ARG A 3 5.06 4.95 10.18
CA ARG A 3 6.36 4.95 9.50
C ARG A 3 7.54 4.96 10.49
N GLN A 4 7.47 5.80 11.52
CA GLN A 4 8.56 5.89 12.49
C GLN A 4 8.73 4.61 13.30
N ASP A 5 7.66 3.86 13.51
CA ASP A 5 7.74 2.56 14.21
C ASP A 5 8.49 1.55 13.34
N ALA A 6 8.24 1.57 12.03
CA ALA A 6 8.97 0.74 11.09
C ALA A 6 10.45 1.10 11.07
N VAL A 7 10.77 2.41 11.07
CA VAL A 7 12.15 2.89 11.09
C VAL A 7 12.89 2.38 12.33
N ARG A 8 12.27 2.48 13.51
CA ARG A 8 12.87 1.99 14.75
C ARG A 8 13.13 0.49 14.71
N TYR A 9 12.12 -0.24 14.26
CA TYR A 9 12.23 -1.70 14.18
C TYR A 9 13.37 -2.11 13.24
N ILE A 10 13.42 -1.54 12.04
CA ILE A 10 14.44 -1.88 11.07
C ILE A 10 15.84 -1.48 11.56
N SER A 11 15.95 -0.29 12.17
CA SER A 11 17.21 0.19 12.73
C SER A 11 17.75 -0.79 13.78
N ARG A 12 16.88 -1.30 14.66
CA ARG A 12 17.27 -2.29 15.67
C ARG A 12 17.71 -3.61 15.05
N GLN A 13 16.97 -4.09 14.06
CA GLN A 13 17.24 -5.37 13.43
C GLN A 13 18.52 -5.37 12.59
N THR A 14 18.85 -4.24 11.98
CA THR A 14 19.97 -4.15 11.05
C THR A 14 21.20 -3.45 11.61
N GLY A 15 21.05 -2.69 12.67
CA GLY A 15 22.13 -1.87 13.19
C GLY A 15 22.39 -0.60 12.38
N LEU A 16 21.56 -0.33 11.36
CA LEU A 16 21.71 0.87 10.55
C LEU A 16 21.13 2.09 11.28
N GLU A 17 21.71 3.26 11.03
CA GLU A 17 21.21 4.51 11.58
C GLU A 17 19.79 4.79 11.14
N ALA A 18 18.98 5.30 12.05
CA ALA A 18 17.58 5.61 11.79
C ALA A 18 17.39 6.53 10.58
N ALA A 19 18.27 7.53 10.42
CA ALA A 19 18.18 8.46 9.30
C ALA A 19 18.35 7.75 7.96
N LYS A 20 19.26 6.80 7.88
CA LYS A 20 19.47 6.01 6.66
C LYS A 20 18.29 5.09 6.38
N VAL A 21 17.78 4.45 7.43
CA VAL A 21 16.60 3.58 7.31
C VAL A 21 15.41 4.37 6.80
N ARG A 22 15.20 5.56 7.36
CA ARG A 22 14.10 6.43 6.93
C ARG A 22 14.22 6.79 5.47
N ALA A 23 15.42 7.15 5.01
CA ALA A 23 15.65 7.49 3.61
C ALA A 23 15.31 6.31 2.68
N VAL A 24 15.77 5.11 3.04
CA VAL A 24 15.48 3.91 2.24
C VAL A 24 13.99 3.62 2.22
N LEU A 25 13.33 3.68 3.37
CA LEU A 25 11.90 3.43 3.47
C LEU A 25 11.09 4.43 2.63
N GLU A 26 11.40 5.71 2.75
CA GLU A 26 10.69 6.74 1.99
C GLU A 26 10.87 6.57 0.48
N HIS A 27 12.07 6.20 0.04
CA HIS A 27 12.31 5.93 -1.37
C HIS A 27 11.55 4.69 -1.85
N LEU A 28 11.43 3.67 -1.02
CA LEU A 28 10.64 2.48 -1.37
C LEU A 28 9.17 2.84 -1.55
N LEU A 29 8.61 3.61 -0.63
CA LEU A 29 7.22 4.03 -0.72
C LEU A 29 6.98 4.89 -1.97
N GLU A 30 7.90 5.79 -2.27
CA GLU A 30 7.85 6.62 -3.49
C GLU A 30 7.93 5.76 -4.74
N PHE A 31 8.82 4.77 -4.75
CA PHE A 31 8.95 3.82 -5.86
C PHE A 31 7.62 3.11 -6.14
N ILE A 32 6.98 2.60 -5.10
CA ILE A 32 5.69 1.91 -5.25
C ILE A 32 4.65 2.86 -5.84
N GLN A 33 4.51 4.06 -5.26
CA GLN A 33 3.51 5.04 -5.70
C GLN A 33 3.75 5.45 -7.16
N GLU A 34 4.99 5.74 -7.50
CA GLU A 34 5.34 6.20 -8.85
C GLU A 34 5.02 5.16 -9.91
N HIS A 35 5.44 3.91 -9.67
CA HIS A 35 5.24 2.85 -10.67
C HIS A 35 3.79 2.42 -10.76
N VAL A 36 3.10 2.30 -9.65
CA VAL A 36 1.67 1.97 -9.67
C VAL A 36 0.87 3.07 -10.37
N ALA A 37 1.21 4.32 -10.14
CA ALA A 37 0.54 5.44 -10.80
C ALA A 37 0.68 5.39 -12.33
N ARG A 38 1.75 4.80 -12.83
CA ARG A 38 1.97 4.60 -14.27
C ARG A 38 1.27 3.38 -14.82
N GLY A 39 0.59 2.61 -13.98
CA GLY A 39 -0.08 1.38 -14.38
C GLY A 39 0.80 0.15 -14.30
N GLU A 40 1.99 0.25 -13.74
CA GLU A 40 2.90 -0.88 -13.60
C GLU A 40 2.57 -1.65 -12.33
N ARG A 41 2.69 -2.97 -12.42
CA ARG A 41 2.52 -3.85 -11.27
C ARG A 41 3.85 -3.94 -10.52
N VAL A 42 3.79 -3.78 -9.20
CA VAL A 42 4.97 -3.90 -8.34
C VAL A 42 4.81 -5.13 -7.46
N ASP A 43 5.65 -6.14 -7.69
CA ASP A 43 5.58 -7.41 -6.97
C ASP A 43 6.74 -7.54 -6.00
N PHE A 44 6.43 -7.91 -4.76
CA PHE A 44 7.44 -8.28 -3.77
C PHE A 44 7.20 -9.72 -3.39
N ARG A 45 8.08 -10.60 -3.85
CA ARG A 45 7.95 -12.04 -3.65
C ARG A 45 7.79 -12.38 -2.17
N GLY A 46 6.77 -13.16 -1.86
CA GLY A 46 6.49 -13.59 -0.47
C GLY A 46 5.74 -12.55 0.35
N PHE A 47 5.51 -11.36 -0.20
CA PHE A 47 4.78 -10.31 0.47
C PHE A 47 3.45 -10.01 -0.24
N GLY A 48 3.51 -9.56 -1.48
CA GLY A 48 2.31 -9.26 -2.25
C GLY A 48 2.60 -8.35 -3.42
N SER A 49 1.54 -7.89 -4.05
CA SER A 49 1.61 -7.09 -5.27
C SER A 49 0.78 -5.83 -5.15
N PHE A 50 1.33 -4.73 -5.65
CA PHE A 50 0.64 -3.45 -5.76
C PHE A 50 0.30 -3.21 -7.22
N PHE A 51 -0.91 -2.74 -7.49
CA PHE A 51 -1.37 -2.55 -8.86
C PHE A 51 -2.55 -1.59 -8.89
N LEU A 52 -2.97 -1.17 -10.10
CA LEU A 52 -4.18 -0.39 -10.27
C LEU A 52 -5.36 -1.33 -10.52
N ARG A 53 -6.46 -1.07 -9.83
CA ARG A 53 -7.71 -1.77 -10.05
C ARG A 53 -8.70 -0.81 -10.67
N TRP A 54 -9.32 -1.24 -11.78
CA TRP A 54 -10.39 -0.47 -12.39
C TRP A 54 -11.66 -0.60 -11.55
N ARG A 55 -12.31 0.54 -11.35
CA ARG A 55 -13.60 0.58 -10.66
C ARG A 55 -14.64 1.14 -11.61
N ARG A 56 -15.73 0.39 -11.82
CA ARG A 56 -16.83 0.84 -12.66
C ARG A 56 -17.57 2.01 -12.00
N PRO A 57 -18.30 2.81 -12.81
CA PRO A 57 -19.11 3.89 -12.25
C PRO A 57 -20.15 3.36 -11.28
N ARG A 58 -20.41 4.11 -10.24
CA ARG A 58 -21.44 3.77 -9.26
C ARG A 58 -21.90 5.00 -8.52
N MET A 59 -23.01 4.86 -7.78
CA MET A 59 -23.49 5.91 -6.88
C MET A 59 -22.93 5.65 -5.49
N ALA A 60 -22.41 6.67 -4.88
CA ALA A 60 -21.97 6.64 -3.48
C ALA A 60 -22.80 7.64 -2.69
N ARG A 61 -22.68 7.63 -1.38
CA ARG A 61 -23.34 8.59 -0.52
C ARG A 61 -22.31 9.49 0.16
N ASN A 62 -22.62 10.78 0.21
CA ASN A 62 -21.83 11.71 0.98
C ASN A 62 -22.10 11.42 2.47
N PRO A 63 -21.07 11.04 3.25
CA PRO A 63 -21.29 10.70 4.67
C PRO A 63 -21.74 11.87 5.52
N ARG A 64 -21.59 13.10 5.05
CA ARG A 64 -22.00 14.30 5.80
C ARG A 64 -23.45 14.66 5.57
N THR A 65 -23.93 14.51 4.34
CA THR A 65 -25.26 14.97 3.96
C THR A 65 -26.22 13.83 3.61
N GLY A 66 -25.69 12.64 3.34
CA GLY A 66 -26.48 11.51 2.88
C GLY A 66 -26.89 11.61 1.41
N ASP A 67 -26.48 12.68 0.71
CA ASP A 67 -26.84 12.87 -0.69
C ASP A 67 -26.11 11.88 -1.60
N PRO A 68 -26.74 11.43 -2.70
CA PRO A 68 -26.06 10.57 -3.66
C PRO A 68 -24.99 11.35 -4.42
N VAL A 69 -23.83 10.71 -4.59
CA VAL A 69 -22.70 11.28 -5.33
C VAL A 69 -22.32 10.30 -6.44
N PRO A 70 -22.42 10.70 -7.70
CA PRO A 70 -22.01 9.83 -8.79
C PRO A 70 -20.48 9.70 -8.83
N LEU A 71 -19.99 8.47 -8.90
CA LEU A 71 -18.59 8.16 -9.09
C LEU A 71 -18.40 7.58 -10.48
N GLY A 72 -17.59 8.25 -11.31
CA GLY A 72 -17.26 7.78 -12.64
C GLY A 72 -16.30 6.58 -12.61
N GLU A 73 -16.00 6.05 -13.77
CA GLU A 73 -14.98 5.02 -13.85
C GLU A 73 -13.64 5.59 -13.42
N ARG A 74 -12.85 4.77 -12.74
CA ARG A 74 -11.56 5.22 -12.22
C ARG A 74 -10.66 4.05 -11.91
N TYR A 75 -9.36 4.34 -11.85
CA TYR A 75 -8.39 3.38 -11.35
C TYR A 75 -8.02 3.76 -9.92
N VAL A 76 -7.92 2.77 -9.06
CA VAL A 76 -7.50 2.97 -7.67
C VAL A 76 -6.33 2.05 -7.36
N PRO A 77 -5.38 2.48 -6.52
CA PRO A 77 -4.31 1.57 -6.10
C PRO A 77 -4.88 0.47 -5.20
N ASP A 78 -4.36 -0.73 -5.39
CA ASP A 78 -4.80 -1.88 -4.61
C ASP A 78 -3.60 -2.76 -4.27
N PHE A 79 -3.79 -3.64 -3.29
CA PHE A 79 -2.76 -4.56 -2.83
C PHE A 79 -3.35 -5.95 -2.70
N LYS A 80 -2.65 -6.94 -3.26
CA LYS A 80 -3.02 -8.34 -3.10
C LYS A 80 -1.91 -9.04 -2.33
N PRO A 81 -2.20 -9.57 -1.12
CA PRO A 81 -1.18 -10.27 -0.35
C PRO A 81 -0.79 -11.59 -1.01
N SER A 82 0.46 -12.00 -0.82
CA SER A 82 0.93 -13.30 -1.29
C SER A 82 0.31 -14.42 -0.46
N PRO A 83 0.26 -15.66 -0.99
CA PRO A 83 -0.21 -16.80 -0.18
C PRO A 83 0.56 -16.97 1.12
N LYS A 84 1.84 -16.65 1.12
CA LYS A 84 2.69 -16.73 2.32
C LYS A 84 2.23 -15.74 3.38
N PHE A 85 1.87 -14.53 2.97
CA PHE A 85 1.34 -13.51 3.88
C PHE A 85 -0.02 -13.94 4.44
N VAL A 86 -0.90 -14.44 3.59
CA VAL A 86 -2.23 -14.91 3.99
C VAL A 86 -2.11 -16.04 5.02
N LYS A 87 -1.21 -16.98 4.79
CA LYS A 87 -0.95 -18.07 5.73
C LYS A 87 -0.54 -17.56 7.10
N ARG A 88 0.30 -16.54 7.12
CA ARG A 88 0.80 -15.98 8.37
C ARG A 88 -0.32 -15.36 9.21
N VAL A 89 -1.30 -14.77 8.55
CA VAL A 89 -2.46 -14.18 9.22
C VAL A 89 -3.42 -15.25 9.75
N ARG A 90 -3.54 -16.38 9.05
CA ARG A 90 -4.45 -17.47 9.44
C ARG A 90 -3.97 -18.25 10.64
N LYS A 91 -2.72 -18.16 11.01
CA LYS A 91 -2.21 -18.87 12.16
C LYS A 91 -2.84 -18.34 13.43
N PRO A 92 -3.37 -19.22 14.29
CA PRO A 92 -3.91 -18.81 15.58
C PRO A 92 -2.82 -18.32 16.53
#